data_86933aec933b26b707ef9080850c9cca
#
_entry.id   86933aec933b26b707ef9080850c9cca
#
_cell.length_a   1.000
_cell.length_b   1.000
_cell.length_c   1.000
_cell.angle_alpha   90.00
_cell.angle_beta   90.00
_cell.angle_gamma   90.00
#
_symmetry.space_group_name_H-M   'P 1'
#
loop_
_entity.id
_entity.type
_entity.pdbx_description
1 polymer ?
#
loop_
_entity_poly.entity_id
_entity_poly.type
_entity_poly.pdbx_seq_one_letter_code
_entity_poly.pdbx_strand_id
1 'polypeptide(L)'
;SWIKNIKLVDLWAQEQKYQLHDVNWFKMPDGSMVCSLKDRETITIPCPDAMGMVTMPNGERMKMQKALDLAYVRLIRDYQDQRHLWDLEAVRRWGRSPATPKQLEIIRRRCKGFDVTGLTKGDASQIMNRLFNGPKKEKGRKSA
;
A
#
# COMPACT_ATOMS: atom_id res chain seq x y z
N SER A 1 -11.28 -18.13 4.85
CA SER A 1 -10.04 -17.79 5.52
C SER A 1 -9.32 -16.66 4.77
N TRP A 2 -8.34 -16.10 5.40
CA TRP A 2 -7.62 -15.00 4.81
C TRP A 2 -6.88 -15.43 3.53
N ILE A 3 -6.45 -16.67 3.46
CA ILE A 3 -5.79 -17.18 2.27
C ILE A 3 -6.76 -17.17 1.10
N LYS A 4 -7.99 -17.59 1.34
CA LYS A 4 -9.00 -17.54 0.29
C LYS A 4 -9.25 -16.12 -0.17
N ASN A 5 -9.27 -15.20 0.75
CA ASN A 5 -9.51 -13.80 0.41
C ASN A 5 -8.40 -13.26 -0.48
N ILE A 6 -7.16 -13.63 -0.19
CA ILE A 6 -6.04 -13.19 -1.01
C ILE A 6 -6.18 -13.75 -2.43
N LYS A 7 -6.54 -15.02 -2.55
CA LYS A 7 -6.73 -15.62 -3.87
C LYS A 7 -7.85 -14.96 -4.63
N LEU A 8 -8.92 -14.61 -3.94
CA LEU A 8 -10.04 -13.95 -4.59
C LEU A 8 -9.62 -12.60 -5.19
N VAL A 9 -8.76 -11.87 -4.48
CA VAL A 9 -8.27 -10.61 -4.98
C VAL A 9 -7.51 -10.82 -6.29
N ASP A 10 -6.61 -11.79 -6.31
CA ASP A 10 -5.84 -12.07 -7.52
C ASP A 10 -6.73 -12.53 -8.65
N LEU A 11 -7.68 -13.42 -8.35
CA LEU A 11 -8.60 -13.90 -9.36
C LEU A 11 -9.44 -12.77 -9.92
N TRP A 12 -9.92 -11.90 -9.04
CA TRP A 12 -10.71 -10.77 -9.47
C TRP A 12 -9.94 -9.90 -10.44
N ALA A 13 -8.70 -9.58 -10.12
CA ALA A 13 -7.87 -8.75 -10.98
C ALA A 13 -7.64 -9.43 -12.32
N GLN A 14 -7.40 -10.74 -12.31
CA GLN A 14 -7.15 -11.49 -13.53
C GLN A 14 -8.41 -11.60 -14.39
N GLU A 15 -9.53 -11.90 -13.77
CA GLU A 15 -10.79 -12.06 -14.50
C GLU A 15 -11.22 -10.78 -15.17
N GLN A 16 -11.07 -9.67 -14.46
CA GLN A 16 -11.45 -8.38 -15.01
C GLN A 16 -10.42 -7.88 -16.02
N LYS A 17 -9.22 -8.46 -15.96
CA LYS A 17 -8.15 -8.10 -16.91
C LYS A 17 -7.84 -6.61 -16.90
N TYR A 18 -7.89 -6.02 -15.72
CA TYR A 18 -7.54 -4.62 -15.58
C TYR A 18 -6.03 -4.42 -15.71
N GLN A 19 -5.65 -3.33 -16.36
CA GLN A 19 -4.26 -2.92 -16.40
C GLN A 19 -3.98 -2.07 -15.18
N LEU A 20 -3.15 -2.60 -14.27
CA LEU A 20 -2.83 -1.91 -13.02
C LEU A 20 -1.63 -0.99 -13.14
N HIS A 21 -0.94 -0.98 -14.28
CA HIS A 21 0.18 -0.09 -14.58
C HIS A 21 1.37 -0.22 -13.63
N ASP A 22 1.52 -1.39 -13.00
CA ASP A 22 2.63 -1.62 -12.07
C ASP A 22 2.69 -0.56 -10.98
N VAL A 23 1.54 -0.13 -10.50
CA VAL A 23 1.43 0.77 -9.36
C VAL A 23 1.34 -0.08 -8.10
N ASN A 24 1.94 0.40 -7.03
CA ASN A 24 1.97 -0.30 -5.76
C ASN A 24 0.63 -0.13 -5.03
N TRP A 25 -0.40 -0.78 -5.55
CA TRP A 25 -1.73 -0.74 -4.96
C TRP A 25 -1.83 -1.65 -3.74
N PHE A 26 -2.55 -1.18 -2.77
CA PHE A 26 -2.83 -1.92 -1.56
C PHE A 26 -4.35 -2.08 -1.45
N LYS A 27 -4.81 -3.31 -1.37
CA LYS A 27 -6.24 -3.56 -1.30
C LYS A 27 -6.74 -3.49 0.13
N MET A 28 -7.75 -2.67 0.33
CA MET A 28 -8.35 -2.49 1.65
C MET A 28 -9.47 -3.50 1.86
N PRO A 29 -9.84 -3.73 3.13
CA PRO A 29 -10.90 -4.71 3.42
C PRO A 29 -12.23 -4.39 2.75
N ASP A 30 -12.52 -3.12 2.50
CA ASP A 30 -13.77 -2.74 1.83
C ASP A 30 -13.71 -2.90 0.32
N GLY A 31 -12.59 -3.39 -0.20
CA GLY A 31 -12.43 -3.58 -1.64
C GLY A 31 -11.83 -2.42 -2.38
N SER A 32 -11.63 -1.29 -1.72
CA SER A 32 -10.98 -0.16 -2.37
C SER A 32 -9.49 -0.43 -2.51
N MET A 33 -8.86 0.30 -3.44
CA MET A 33 -7.42 0.19 -3.65
C MET A 33 -6.77 1.52 -3.31
N VAL A 34 -5.67 1.45 -2.57
CA VAL A 34 -4.99 2.65 -2.07
C VAL A 34 -3.54 2.60 -2.48
N CYS A 35 -3.04 3.73 -2.95
CA CYS A 35 -1.61 3.94 -3.18
C CYS A 35 -1.15 4.99 -2.20
N SER A 36 -0.21 4.62 -1.33
CA SER A 36 0.28 5.51 -0.29
C SER A 36 1.42 6.36 -0.80
N LEU A 37 1.37 7.62 -0.47
CA LEU A 37 2.37 8.59 -0.90
C LEU A 37 2.95 9.30 0.33
N LYS A 38 3.79 10.27 0.07
CA LYS A 38 4.46 11.02 1.12
C LYS A 38 3.46 11.86 1.91
N ASP A 39 3.78 12.12 3.17
CA ASP A 39 2.99 13.01 4.02
C ASP A 39 1.55 12.53 4.20
N ARG A 40 1.37 11.21 4.24
CA ARG A 40 0.06 10.60 4.43
C ARG A 40 -0.91 10.84 3.28
N GLU A 41 -0.41 11.33 2.18
CA GLU A 41 -1.23 11.45 0.99
C GLU A 41 -1.52 10.08 0.42
N THR A 42 -2.70 9.91 -0.17
CA THR A 42 -3.05 8.65 -0.81
C THR A 42 -3.85 8.93 -2.07
N ILE A 43 -3.77 7.98 -2.99
CA ILE A 43 -4.68 7.94 -4.12
C ILE A 43 -5.53 6.71 -3.91
N THR A 44 -6.83 6.88 -3.83
CA THR A 44 -7.76 5.80 -3.54
C THR A 44 -8.72 5.61 -4.69
N ILE A 45 -8.91 4.34 -5.08
CA ILE A 45 -9.94 3.98 -6.04
C ILE A 45 -10.97 3.18 -5.28
N PRO A 46 -12.22 3.66 -5.21
CA PRO A 46 -13.26 2.95 -4.49
C PRO A 46 -13.54 1.58 -5.09
N CYS A 47 -14.12 0.71 -4.28
CA CYS A 47 -14.51 -0.60 -4.75
C CYS A 47 -15.53 -0.46 -5.89
N PRO A 48 -15.33 -1.16 -7.00
CA PRO A 48 -16.30 -1.08 -8.09
C PRO A 48 -17.60 -1.78 -7.71
N ASP A 49 -18.69 -1.31 -8.30
CA ASP A 49 -19.99 -1.96 -8.08
C ASP A 49 -20.11 -3.20 -8.97
N ALA A 50 -21.30 -3.80 -8.99
CA ALA A 50 -21.52 -5.04 -9.74
C ALA A 50 -21.31 -4.86 -11.24
N MET A 51 -21.39 -3.63 -11.72
CA MET A 51 -21.21 -3.34 -13.14
C MET A 51 -19.80 -2.88 -13.47
N GLY A 52 -18.89 -2.91 -12.49
CA GLY A 52 -17.52 -2.50 -12.71
C GLY A 52 -17.31 -0.99 -12.71
N MET A 53 -18.27 -0.25 -12.19
CA MET A 53 -18.19 1.21 -12.13
C MET A 53 -17.74 1.65 -10.74
N VAL A 54 -16.93 2.71 -10.70
CA VAL A 54 -16.54 3.31 -9.43
C VAL A 54 -17.10 4.73 -9.36
N THR A 55 -17.44 5.14 -8.13
CA THR A 55 -17.90 6.50 -7.89
C THR A 55 -16.80 7.21 -7.11
N MET A 56 -16.21 8.20 -7.74
CA MET A 56 -15.10 8.93 -7.14
C MET A 56 -15.61 9.90 -6.07
N PRO A 57 -14.71 10.38 -5.17
CA PRO A 57 -15.16 11.29 -4.11
C PRO A 57 -15.86 12.54 -4.61
N ASN A 58 -15.52 13.01 -5.82
CA ASN A 58 -16.17 14.18 -6.37
C ASN A 58 -17.54 13.86 -6.99
N GLY A 59 -18.00 12.60 -6.86
CA GLY A 59 -19.28 12.19 -7.41
C GLY A 59 -19.23 11.67 -8.83
N GLU A 60 -18.10 11.79 -9.48
CA GLU A 60 -17.96 11.32 -10.86
C GLU A 60 -17.97 9.80 -10.91
N ARG A 61 -18.72 9.25 -11.84
CA ARG A 61 -18.81 7.82 -12.03
C ARG A 61 -18.05 7.42 -13.29
N MET A 62 -17.26 6.34 -13.18
CA MET A 62 -16.47 5.91 -14.32
C MET A 62 -16.16 4.43 -14.22
N LYS A 63 -15.73 3.84 -15.33
CA LYS A 63 -15.29 2.46 -15.32
C LYS A 63 -14.01 2.32 -14.51
N MET A 64 -13.85 1.16 -13.89
CA MET A 64 -12.67 0.90 -13.07
C MET A 64 -11.38 1.12 -13.85
N GLN A 65 -11.33 0.66 -15.10
CA GLN A 65 -10.12 0.83 -15.90
C GLN A 65 -9.79 2.30 -16.11
N LYS A 66 -10.81 3.13 -16.33
CA LYS A 66 -10.57 4.55 -16.50
C LYS A 66 -10.02 5.17 -15.23
N ALA A 67 -10.54 4.77 -14.07
CA ALA A 67 -10.05 5.27 -12.80
C ALA A 67 -8.58 4.88 -12.59
N LEU A 68 -8.23 3.65 -12.93
CA LEU A 68 -6.85 3.19 -12.83
C LEU A 68 -5.93 3.98 -13.76
N ASP A 69 -6.38 4.21 -14.99
CA ASP A 69 -5.58 4.96 -15.96
C ASP A 69 -5.35 6.38 -15.50
N LEU A 70 -6.40 7.02 -14.99
CA LEU A 70 -6.29 8.40 -14.51
C LEU A 70 -5.37 8.50 -13.31
N ALA A 71 -5.43 7.51 -12.41
CA ALA A 71 -4.55 7.47 -11.26
C ALA A 71 -3.10 7.37 -11.71
N TYR A 72 -2.84 6.52 -12.69
CA TYR A 72 -1.48 6.34 -13.19
C TYR A 72 -0.95 7.62 -13.83
N VAL A 73 -1.78 8.28 -14.65
CA VAL A 73 -1.40 9.53 -15.27
C VAL A 73 -1.08 10.58 -14.20
N ARG A 74 -1.90 10.63 -13.16
CA ARG A 74 -1.68 11.57 -12.08
C ARG A 74 -0.37 11.28 -11.34
N LEU A 75 -0.07 10.01 -11.11
CA LEU A 75 1.17 9.64 -10.45
C LEU A 75 2.38 10.06 -11.28
N ILE A 76 2.33 9.83 -12.58
CA ILE A 76 3.43 10.22 -13.46
C ILE A 76 3.57 11.73 -13.51
N ARG A 77 2.45 12.44 -13.55
CA ARG A 77 2.48 13.88 -13.71
C ARG A 77 2.91 14.60 -12.43
N ASP A 78 2.38 14.18 -11.29
CA ASP A 78 2.52 14.95 -10.07
C ASP A 78 3.42 14.31 -9.02
N TYR A 79 3.78 13.05 -9.17
CA TYR A 79 4.48 12.31 -8.10
C TYR A 79 5.74 11.60 -8.60
N GLN A 80 6.40 12.19 -9.58
CA GLN A 80 7.64 11.61 -10.11
C GLN A 80 8.73 11.50 -9.03
N ASP A 81 8.77 12.46 -8.13
CA ASP A 81 9.75 12.46 -7.05
C ASP A 81 9.44 11.42 -5.99
N GLN A 82 8.29 10.77 -6.08
CA GLN A 82 7.88 9.77 -5.12
C GLN A 82 7.77 8.38 -5.75
N ARG A 83 8.45 8.14 -6.86
CA ARG A 83 8.37 6.85 -7.55
C ARG A 83 8.73 5.69 -6.65
N HIS A 84 9.64 5.90 -5.73
CA HIS A 84 10.05 4.85 -4.80
C HIS A 84 8.91 4.39 -3.89
N LEU A 85 7.80 5.13 -3.87
CA LEU A 85 6.63 4.77 -3.07
C LEU A 85 5.52 4.13 -3.90
N TRP A 86 5.34 4.59 -5.14
CA TRP A 86 4.19 4.12 -5.91
C TRP A 86 4.54 3.24 -7.10
N ASP A 87 5.75 3.32 -7.63
CA ASP A 87 6.15 2.49 -8.78
C ASP A 87 6.54 1.12 -8.24
N LEU A 88 5.77 0.09 -8.60
CA LEU A 88 5.94 -1.23 -8.03
C LEU A 88 7.35 -1.77 -8.20
N GLU A 89 7.96 -1.53 -9.37
CA GLU A 89 9.31 -1.99 -9.60
C GLU A 89 10.31 -1.25 -8.72
N ALA A 90 10.13 0.05 -8.60
CA ALA A 90 11.02 0.86 -7.76
C ALA A 90 10.86 0.47 -6.29
N VAL A 91 9.63 0.21 -5.86
CA VAL A 91 9.37 -0.24 -4.50
C VAL A 91 10.07 -1.56 -4.23
N ARG A 92 9.96 -2.50 -5.17
CA ARG A 92 10.61 -3.80 -5.00
C ARG A 92 12.11 -3.67 -4.95
N ARG A 93 12.66 -2.82 -5.82
CA ARG A 93 14.10 -2.61 -5.85
C ARG A 93 14.59 -1.97 -4.56
N TRP A 94 13.88 -0.96 -4.13
CA TRP A 94 14.18 -0.29 -2.86
C TRP A 94 14.09 -1.27 -1.70
N GLY A 95 13.04 -2.08 -1.70
CA GLY A 95 12.78 -3.00 -0.61
C GLY A 95 13.84 -4.09 -0.45
N ARG A 96 14.58 -4.38 -1.52
CA ARG A 96 15.63 -5.39 -1.46
C ARG A 96 16.96 -4.86 -0.91
N SER A 97 17.10 -3.55 -0.81
CA SER A 97 18.31 -2.96 -0.26
C SER A 97 18.42 -3.20 1.23
N PRO A 98 19.62 -3.21 1.80
CA PRO A 98 19.76 -3.38 3.25
C PRO A 98 19.05 -2.28 4.01
N ALA A 99 18.53 -2.62 5.17
CA ALA A 99 17.87 -1.64 6.03
C ALA A 99 18.86 -0.55 6.43
N THR A 100 18.36 0.67 6.58
CA THR A 100 19.22 1.79 6.98
C THR A 100 19.58 1.69 8.44
N PRO A 101 20.70 2.28 8.85
CA PRO A 101 21.06 2.30 10.26
C PRO A 101 19.96 2.88 11.16
N LYS A 102 19.27 3.89 10.67
CA LYS A 102 18.18 4.49 11.44
C LYS A 102 17.03 3.53 11.63
N GLN A 103 16.68 2.81 10.57
CA GLN A 103 15.64 1.80 10.67
C GLN A 103 16.02 0.73 11.68
N LEU A 104 17.27 0.26 11.61
CA LEU A 104 17.73 -0.77 12.53
C LEU A 104 17.71 -0.28 13.97
N GLU A 105 18.09 0.96 14.18
CA GLU A 105 18.10 1.51 15.52
C GLU A 105 16.69 1.55 16.11
N ILE A 106 15.73 2.00 15.32
CA ILE A 106 14.34 2.08 15.78
C ILE A 106 13.82 0.69 16.13
N ILE A 107 14.11 -0.28 15.28
CA ILE A 107 13.62 -1.64 15.51
C ILE A 107 14.28 -2.24 16.76
N ARG A 108 15.57 -2.06 16.93
CA ARG A 108 16.26 -2.57 18.10
C ARG A 108 15.68 -1.98 19.37
N ARG A 109 15.36 -0.69 19.33
CA ARG A 109 14.84 -0.01 20.50
C ARG A 109 13.46 -0.48 20.86
N ARG A 110 12.62 -0.69 19.82
CA ARG A 110 11.22 -1.07 20.04
C ARG A 110 11.00 -2.54 20.21
N CYS A 111 11.85 -3.35 19.59
CA CYS A 111 11.70 -4.82 19.63
C CYS A 111 12.95 -5.42 20.21
N LYS A 112 13.10 -5.29 21.51
CA LYS A 112 14.30 -5.80 22.19
C LYS A 112 14.43 -7.29 21.97
N GLY A 113 15.63 -7.70 21.64
CA GLY A 113 15.89 -9.10 21.39
C GLY A 113 15.59 -9.56 19.97
N PHE A 114 15.05 -8.69 19.16
CA PHE A 114 14.77 -9.05 17.77
C PHE A 114 16.06 -9.03 16.95
N ASP A 115 16.27 -10.09 16.19
CA ASP A 115 17.46 -10.20 15.36
C ASP A 115 17.27 -9.38 14.08
N VAL A 116 18.08 -8.33 13.93
CA VAL A 116 17.95 -7.45 12.76
C VAL A 116 18.95 -7.81 11.67
N THR A 117 19.67 -8.91 11.82
CA THR A 117 20.67 -9.33 10.84
C THR A 117 19.99 -9.63 9.50
N GLY A 118 20.52 -9.05 8.44
CA GLY A 118 20.01 -9.34 7.11
C GLY A 118 18.69 -8.68 6.75
N LEU A 119 18.20 -7.80 7.60
CA LEU A 119 16.95 -7.10 7.30
C LEU A 119 17.11 -6.18 6.08
N THR A 120 16.12 -6.23 5.21
CA THR A 120 16.05 -5.31 4.09
C THR A 120 15.22 -4.09 4.47
N LYS A 121 15.28 -3.05 3.62
CA LYS A 121 14.44 -1.87 3.83
C LYS A 121 12.96 -2.24 3.81
N GLY A 122 12.59 -3.17 2.94
CA GLY A 122 11.20 -3.63 2.89
C GLY A 122 10.77 -4.30 4.19
N ASP A 123 11.61 -5.19 4.71
CA ASP A 123 11.33 -5.84 5.97
C ASP A 123 11.21 -4.83 7.10
N ALA A 124 12.16 -3.90 7.16
CA ALA A 124 12.17 -2.88 8.20
C ALA A 124 10.94 -1.99 8.11
N SER A 125 10.54 -1.63 6.89
CA SER A 125 9.36 -0.81 6.70
C SER A 125 8.10 -1.51 7.21
N GLN A 126 7.98 -2.80 6.93
CA GLN A 126 6.83 -3.56 7.41
C GLN A 126 6.79 -3.62 8.92
N ILE A 127 7.94 -3.88 9.53
CA ILE A 127 8.02 -3.94 10.98
C ILE A 127 7.66 -2.59 11.59
N MET A 128 8.24 -1.53 11.06
CA MET A 128 7.97 -0.19 11.57
C MET A 128 6.50 0.20 11.36
N ASN A 129 5.93 -0.20 10.25
CA ASN A 129 4.54 0.08 9.99
C ASN A 129 3.65 -0.59 11.04
N ARG A 130 3.97 -1.81 11.40
CA ARG A 130 3.23 -2.48 12.47
C ARG A 130 3.41 -1.80 13.81
N LEU A 131 4.61 -1.34 14.10
CA LEU A 131 4.89 -0.69 15.36
C LEU A 131 4.14 0.63 15.49
N PHE A 132 4.04 1.39 14.39
CA PHE A 132 3.47 2.73 14.45
C PHE A 132 2.04 2.80 13.98
N ASN A 133 1.61 1.88 13.12
CA ASN A 133 0.28 1.92 12.51
C ASN A 133 -0.52 0.65 12.73
N GLY A 134 -0.03 -0.25 13.55
CA GLY A 134 -0.76 -1.46 13.88
C GLY A 134 -1.93 -1.17 14.78
N PRO A 135 -2.57 -2.22 15.31
CA PRO A 135 -3.71 -2.01 16.21
C PRO A 135 -3.30 -1.13 17.37
N LYS A 136 -3.92 0.04 17.44
CA LYS A 136 -3.54 1.04 18.44
C LYS A 136 -4.44 1.12 19.61
N LYS A 137 -5.50 0.39 19.58
CA LYS A 137 -6.43 0.43 20.68
C LYS A 137 -5.78 0.08 22.01
N GLU A 138 -4.78 -0.80 21.97
CA GLU A 138 -4.08 -1.13 23.21
C GLU A 138 -3.43 0.09 23.78
N LYS A 139 -2.78 0.85 22.92
CA LYS A 139 -2.12 2.05 23.40
C LYS A 139 -3.10 3.06 23.87
N GLY A 140 -4.19 3.20 23.15
CA GLY A 140 -5.24 4.10 23.55
C GLY A 140 -5.74 3.76 24.94
N ARG A 141 -5.95 2.48 25.18
CA ARG A 141 -6.39 2.04 26.48
C ARG A 141 -5.38 2.37 27.55
N LYS A 142 -4.14 2.13 27.24
CA LYS A 142 -3.13 2.38 28.25
C LYS A 142 -3.04 3.83 28.64
N SER A 143 -3.33 4.67 27.71
CA SER A 143 -3.33 6.07 28.05
C SER A 143 -4.38 6.40 29.06
N ALA A 144 -5.38 5.60 29.14
CA ALA A 144 -6.43 5.89 30.13
C ALA A 144 -5.98 5.57 31.55
#